data_0562b50943040978dc17cf3bf64ec257
#
_entry.id   0562b50943040978dc17cf3bf64ec257
#
_cell.length_a   1.000
_cell.length_b   1.000
_cell.length_c   1.000
_cell.angle_alpha   90.00
_cell.angle_beta   90.00
_cell.angle_gamma   90.00
#
_symmetry.space_group_name_H-M   'P 1'
#
loop_
_entity.id
_entity.type
_entity.pdbx_description
1 polymer ?
#
loop_
_entity_poly.entity_id
_entity_poly.type
_entity_poly.pdbx_seq_one_letter_code
_entity_poly.pdbx_strand_id
1 'polypeptide(L)'
;MIADGQQWRGLAGAVFALMALAACAPVAMTAVSAGSSTAVSHTLNGITYRTFTRSSPKVRVAALQAMRRMEIKLLSDTRDDDNQGWVLKGRTSAREIEIEIDPISPSMTRVRVIAKSHAILYDSATATEIILQTERSLGKA
;
A
#
# COMPACT_ATOMS: atom_id res chain seq x y z
N MET A 1 -38.51 -40.54 40.67
CA MET A 1 -38.65 -40.38 39.22
C MET A 1 -38.97 -38.92 38.88
N ILE A 2 -38.11 -37.96 39.15
CA ILE A 2 -38.14 -36.57 38.64
C ILE A 2 -36.77 -36.00 38.87
N ALA A 3 -35.85 -36.16 37.94
CA ALA A 3 -34.55 -35.45 38.02
C ALA A 3 -33.84 -35.49 36.64
N ASP A 4 -34.43 -34.96 35.58
CA ASP A 4 -33.73 -34.85 34.30
C ASP A 4 -33.97 -33.52 33.54
N GLY A 5 -34.77 -32.61 34.10
CA GLY A 5 -35.09 -31.35 33.42
C GLY A 5 -34.08 -30.22 33.60
N GLN A 6 -33.13 -30.36 34.53
CA GLN A 6 -32.27 -29.23 34.94
C GLN A 6 -30.88 -29.25 34.29
N GLN A 7 -30.44 -30.40 33.79
CA GLN A 7 -29.14 -30.51 33.12
C GLN A 7 -29.15 -29.96 31.69
N TRP A 8 -30.27 -30.01 31.00
CA TRP A 8 -30.40 -29.52 29.63
C TRP A 8 -30.43 -27.99 29.52
N ARG A 9 -30.85 -27.30 30.58
CA ARG A 9 -30.86 -25.83 30.63
C ARG A 9 -29.45 -25.25 30.76
N GLY A 10 -28.55 -25.97 31.38
CA GLY A 10 -27.13 -25.58 31.52
C GLY A 10 -26.34 -25.75 30.19
N LEU A 11 -26.61 -26.83 29.46
CA LEU A 11 -25.95 -27.09 28.17
C LEU A 11 -26.36 -26.12 27.07
N ALA A 12 -27.64 -25.73 27.03
CA ALA A 12 -28.11 -24.72 26.06
C ALA A 12 -27.49 -23.33 26.30
N GLY A 13 -27.31 -22.95 27.59
CA GLY A 13 -26.64 -21.68 27.94
C GLY A 13 -25.16 -21.65 27.59
N ALA A 14 -24.46 -22.78 27.76
CA ALA A 14 -23.03 -22.88 27.45
C ALA A 14 -22.75 -22.84 25.95
N VAL A 15 -23.60 -23.43 25.12
CA VAL A 15 -23.49 -23.41 23.66
C VAL A 15 -23.76 -22.01 23.12
N PHE A 16 -24.70 -21.26 23.71
CA PHE A 16 -25.00 -19.90 23.29
C PHE A 16 -23.90 -18.90 23.65
N ALA A 17 -23.22 -19.09 24.79
CA ALA A 17 -22.10 -18.28 25.21
C ALA A 17 -20.84 -18.47 24.32
N LEU A 18 -20.64 -19.69 23.80
CA LEU A 18 -19.52 -19.98 22.89
C LEU A 18 -19.70 -19.40 21.49
N MET A 19 -20.95 -19.20 21.02
CA MET A 19 -21.19 -18.58 19.73
C MET A 19 -21.07 -17.06 19.73
N ALA A 20 -21.15 -16.41 20.88
CA ALA A 20 -21.03 -14.95 20.96
C ALA A 20 -19.57 -14.43 20.89
N LEU A 21 -18.56 -15.32 21.07
CA LEU A 21 -17.14 -14.93 20.97
C LEU A 21 -16.56 -15.04 19.56
N ALA A 22 -17.31 -15.55 18.59
CA ALA A 22 -16.86 -15.68 17.20
C ALA A 22 -17.07 -14.40 16.35
N ALA A 23 -17.67 -13.35 16.90
CA ALA A 23 -18.03 -12.14 16.15
C ALA A 23 -16.95 -11.03 16.14
N CYS A 24 -15.82 -11.24 16.79
CA CYS A 24 -14.65 -10.37 16.70
C CYS A 24 -13.47 -11.13 16.08
N ALA A 25 -13.64 -11.65 14.86
CA ALA A 25 -12.47 -11.96 14.06
C ALA A 25 -11.88 -10.62 13.59
N PRO A 26 -10.71 -10.19 14.08
CA PRO A 26 -9.97 -9.15 13.37
C PRO A 26 -9.74 -9.70 11.98
N VAL A 27 -10.08 -8.89 10.97
CA VAL A 27 -9.67 -9.16 9.60
C VAL A 27 -8.16 -9.39 9.69
N ALA A 28 -7.76 -10.65 9.68
CA ALA A 28 -6.37 -11.01 9.59
C ALA A 28 -5.90 -10.52 8.22
N MET A 29 -5.29 -9.33 8.21
CA MET A 29 -4.44 -8.93 7.11
C MET A 29 -3.37 -10.00 7.03
N THR A 30 -3.50 -10.87 6.05
CA THR A 30 -2.44 -11.79 5.67
C THR A 30 -1.26 -10.94 5.21
N ALA A 31 -0.40 -10.61 6.18
CA ALA A 31 0.92 -10.11 5.91
C ALA A 31 1.65 -11.24 5.20
N VAL A 32 1.69 -11.20 3.87
CA VAL A 32 2.62 -12.01 3.11
C VAL A 32 4.01 -11.44 3.40
N SER A 33 4.62 -11.97 4.43
CA SER A 33 6.01 -11.70 4.79
C SER A 33 6.91 -12.44 3.81
N ALA A 34 7.27 -11.78 2.73
CA ALA A 34 8.43 -12.16 1.95
C ALA A 34 9.44 -11.02 2.05
N GLY A 35 10.37 -11.12 3.00
CA GLY A 35 11.59 -10.31 3.07
C GLY A 35 11.39 -8.89 3.63
N SER A 36 11.52 -8.76 4.95
CA SER A 36 12.04 -7.59 5.70
C SER A 36 11.90 -6.20 5.08
N SER A 37 10.69 -5.72 4.89
CA SER A 37 10.37 -4.30 4.98
C SER A 37 8.88 -4.21 5.30
N THR A 38 8.55 -3.77 6.50
CA THR A 38 7.18 -3.42 6.88
C THR A 38 6.75 -2.17 6.10
N ALA A 39 6.48 -2.37 4.83
CA ALA A 39 5.96 -1.33 3.98
C ALA A 39 4.44 -1.34 4.11
N VAL A 40 3.90 -0.40 4.86
CA VAL A 40 2.46 -0.17 4.92
C VAL A 40 2.06 0.57 3.67
N SER A 41 1.25 -0.06 2.84
CA SER A 41 0.64 0.57 1.66
C SER A 41 -0.79 0.97 2.02
N HIS A 42 -1.10 2.26 1.87
CA HIS A 42 -2.44 2.78 2.05
C HIS A 42 -2.94 3.38 0.74
N THR A 43 -4.16 3.04 0.35
CA THR A 43 -4.84 3.65 -0.78
C THR A 43 -6.02 4.46 -0.26
N LEU A 44 -5.97 5.78 -0.44
CA LEU A 44 -7.04 6.71 -0.07
C LEU A 44 -7.46 7.47 -1.32
N ASN A 45 -8.74 7.39 -1.67
CA ASN A 45 -9.32 8.12 -2.82
C ASN A 45 -8.52 7.96 -4.13
N GLY A 46 -8.00 6.74 -4.40
CA GLY A 46 -7.23 6.47 -5.62
C GLY A 46 -5.76 6.92 -5.58
N ILE A 47 -5.29 7.45 -4.47
CA ILE A 47 -3.90 7.82 -4.22
C ILE A 47 -3.26 6.71 -3.40
N THR A 48 -2.12 6.19 -3.84
CA THR A 48 -1.42 5.13 -3.14
C THR A 48 -0.16 5.67 -2.48
N TYR A 49 0.00 5.35 -1.20
CA TYR A 49 1.16 5.74 -0.39
C TYR A 49 1.94 4.50 0.02
N ARG A 50 3.27 4.63 0.04
CA ARG A 50 4.15 3.61 0.63
C ARG A 50 5.40 4.24 1.21
N THR A 51 5.85 3.72 2.35
CA THR A 51 7.11 4.09 2.97
C THR A 51 8.15 3.01 2.71
N PHE A 52 9.33 3.42 2.26
CA PHE A 52 10.48 2.54 2.02
C PHE A 52 11.59 2.84 3.01
N THR A 53 12.22 1.82 3.56
CA THR A 53 13.42 1.95 4.41
C THR A 53 14.65 2.10 3.51
N ARG A 54 14.69 3.18 2.74
CA ARG A 54 15.76 3.54 1.80
C ARG A 54 15.83 5.06 1.70
N SER A 55 17.01 5.57 1.34
CA SER A 55 17.20 7.02 1.11
C SER A 55 16.46 7.47 -0.15
N SER A 56 15.99 8.71 -0.16
CA SER A 56 15.20 9.26 -1.26
C SER A 56 15.90 9.27 -2.62
N PRO A 57 17.23 9.46 -2.76
CA PRO A 57 17.91 9.29 -4.04
C PRO A 57 17.80 7.87 -4.60
N LYS A 58 17.91 6.85 -3.73
CA LYS A 58 17.77 5.44 -4.16
C LYS A 58 16.35 5.13 -4.59
N VAL A 59 15.36 5.63 -3.85
CA VAL A 59 13.94 5.46 -4.19
C VAL A 59 13.61 6.16 -5.51
N ARG A 60 14.15 7.36 -5.76
CA ARG A 60 13.99 8.06 -7.05
C ARG A 60 14.51 7.24 -8.22
N VAL A 61 15.72 6.69 -8.12
CA VAL A 61 16.30 5.84 -9.17
C VAL A 61 15.41 4.62 -9.42
N ALA A 62 14.92 3.99 -8.37
CA ALA A 62 14.03 2.84 -8.47
C ALA A 62 12.68 3.19 -9.11
N ALA A 63 12.09 4.34 -8.77
CA ALA A 63 10.86 4.85 -9.39
C ALA A 63 11.04 5.14 -10.88
N LEU A 64 12.16 5.76 -11.27
CA LEU A 64 12.50 5.98 -12.69
C LEU A 64 12.66 4.65 -13.46
N GLN A 65 13.22 3.62 -12.83
CA GLN A 65 13.29 2.27 -13.42
C GLN A 65 11.91 1.63 -13.55
N ALA A 66 11.04 1.82 -12.54
CA ALA A 66 9.66 1.35 -12.60
C ALA A 66 8.90 2.00 -13.76
N MET A 67 9.00 3.33 -13.90
CA MET A 67 8.38 4.06 -15.01
C MET A 67 8.83 3.53 -16.37
N ARG A 68 10.14 3.29 -16.54
CA ARG A 68 10.67 2.72 -17.79
C ARG A 68 10.11 1.34 -18.10
N ARG A 69 10.02 0.44 -17.09
CA ARG A 69 9.45 -0.91 -17.28
C ARG A 69 7.97 -0.91 -17.62
N MET A 70 7.26 0.10 -17.12
CA MET A 70 5.82 0.27 -17.39
C MET A 70 5.55 1.15 -18.62
N GLU A 71 6.59 1.48 -19.41
CA GLU A 71 6.48 2.32 -20.61
C GLU A 71 5.85 3.69 -20.35
N ILE A 72 6.04 4.20 -19.12
CA ILE A 72 5.59 5.54 -18.72
C ILE A 72 6.61 6.54 -19.23
N LYS A 73 6.18 7.43 -20.16
CA LYS A 73 7.03 8.51 -20.67
C LYS A 73 7.25 9.54 -19.58
N LEU A 74 8.49 9.72 -19.14
CA LEU A 74 8.86 10.77 -18.19
C LEU A 74 8.69 12.15 -18.88
N LEU A 75 8.00 13.06 -18.20
CA LEU A 75 7.78 14.44 -18.63
C LEU A 75 8.63 15.42 -17.84
N SER A 76 8.73 15.23 -16.52
CA SER A 76 9.57 16.04 -15.64
C SER A 76 10.08 15.22 -14.46
N ASP A 77 11.23 15.64 -13.96
CA ASP A 77 11.91 15.11 -12.79
C ASP A 77 12.50 16.32 -12.07
N THR A 78 11.74 16.84 -11.13
CA THR A 78 12.04 18.10 -10.43
C THR A 78 12.32 17.82 -8.97
N ARG A 79 13.28 18.55 -8.42
CA ARG A 79 13.49 18.56 -6.97
C ARG A 79 12.41 19.41 -6.32
N ASP A 80 11.88 18.94 -5.23
CA ASP A 80 10.99 19.71 -4.37
C ASP A 80 11.87 20.45 -3.33
N ASP A 81 11.91 21.77 -3.43
CA ASP A 81 12.77 22.60 -2.58
C ASP A 81 12.25 22.69 -1.15
N ASP A 82 10.94 22.51 -0.94
CA ASP A 82 10.31 22.62 0.39
C ASP A 82 10.71 21.47 1.32
N ASN A 83 10.75 20.25 0.80
CA ASN A 83 11.04 19.04 1.59
C ASN A 83 12.30 18.30 1.14
N GLN A 84 13.04 18.83 0.16
CA GLN A 84 14.21 18.20 -0.48
C GLN A 84 13.89 16.82 -1.12
N GLY A 85 12.65 16.60 -1.46
CA GLY A 85 12.17 15.44 -2.18
C GLY A 85 12.31 15.55 -3.69
N TRP A 86 11.56 14.72 -4.41
CA TRP A 86 11.42 14.79 -5.86
C TRP A 86 9.97 14.60 -6.29
N VAL A 87 9.62 15.29 -7.37
CA VAL A 87 8.35 15.09 -8.08
C VAL A 87 8.66 14.61 -9.48
N LEU A 88 8.23 13.38 -9.78
CA LEU A 88 8.31 12.81 -11.11
C LEU A 88 6.93 12.87 -11.76
N LYS A 89 6.85 13.46 -12.95
CA LYS A 89 5.62 13.46 -13.75
C LYS A 89 5.84 12.66 -15.01
N GLY A 90 4.86 11.86 -15.35
CA GLY A 90 4.90 11.04 -16.54
C GLY A 90 3.51 10.81 -17.12
N ARG A 91 3.47 10.23 -18.32
CA ARG A 91 2.20 9.85 -18.95
C ARG A 91 2.33 8.57 -19.76
N THR A 92 1.23 7.87 -19.88
CA THR A 92 0.99 6.85 -20.90
C THR A 92 0.00 7.39 -21.93
N SER A 93 -0.38 6.58 -22.91
CA SER A 93 -1.46 6.94 -23.86
C SER A 93 -2.81 7.22 -23.17
N ALA A 94 -3.05 6.68 -21.99
CA ALA A 94 -4.35 6.72 -21.31
C ALA A 94 -4.32 7.37 -19.92
N ARG A 95 -3.14 7.69 -19.37
CA ARG A 95 -3.01 8.11 -17.96
C ARG A 95 -1.94 9.17 -17.78
N GLU A 96 -2.20 10.11 -16.87
CA GLU A 96 -1.23 11.00 -16.27
C GLU A 96 -0.79 10.45 -14.92
N ILE A 97 0.51 10.51 -14.64
CA ILE A 97 1.11 9.91 -13.45
C ILE A 97 1.97 10.95 -12.76
N GLU A 98 1.80 11.04 -11.46
CA GLU A 98 2.62 11.87 -10.58
C GLU A 98 3.15 11.00 -9.43
N ILE A 99 4.44 11.06 -9.19
CA ILE A 99 5.13 10.34 -8.12
C ILE A 99 5.87 11.37 -7.28
N GLU A 100 5.42 11.54 -6.04
CA GLU A 100 6.09 12.37 -5.04
C GLU A 100 6.97 11.46 -4.16
N ILE A 101 8.18 11.89 -3.91
CA ILE A 101 9.20 11.14 -3.15
C ILE A 101 9.69 12.03 -2.01
N ASP A 102 9.14 11.81 -0.82
CA ASP A 102 9.38 12.63 0.36
C ASP A 102 10.35 11.95 1.31
N PRO A 103 11.54 12.52 1.58
CA PRO A 103 12.42 12.02 2.62
C PRO A 103 11.80 12.26 4.01
N ILE A 104 11.56 11.20 4.77
CA ILE A 104 11.13 11.28 6.18
C ILE A 104 12.37 11.34 7.08
N SER A 105 13.42 10.61 6.70
CA SER A 105 14.72 10.59 7.36
C SER A 105 15.80 10.20 6.34
N PRO A 106 17.11 10.25 6.70
CA PRO A 106 18.18 9.84 5.79
C PRO A 106 18.03 8.40 5.24
N SER A 107 17.32 7.53 5.97
CA SER A 107 17.14 6.11 5.61
C SER A 107 15.69 5.72 5.35
N MET A 108 14.75 6.68 5.37
CA MET A 108 13.32 6.40 5.21
C MET A 108 12.67 7.41 4.28
N THR A 109 11.93 6.92 3.31
CA THR A 109 11.30 7.75 2.26
C THR A 109 9.85 7.32 2.07
N ARG A 110 8.94 8.28 2.08
CA ARG A 110 7.54 8.09 1.68
C ARG A 110 7.40 8.35 0.19
N VAL A 111 6.69 7.49 -0.48
CA VAL A 111 6.29 7.66 -1.88
C VAL A 111 4.79 7.78 -1.94
N ARG A 112 4.32 8.78 -2.66
CA ARG A 112 2.93 9.00 -3.03
C ARG A 112 2.79 8.88 -4.53
N VAL A 113 1.88 8.06 -4.99
CA VAL A 113 1.61 7.89 -6.42
C VAL A 113 0.17 8.22 -6.72
N ILE A 114 -0.01 9.07 -7.72
CA ILE A 114 -1.29 9.42 -8.30
C ILE A 114 -1.26 9.00 -9.77
N ALA A 115 -2.25 8.20 -10.18
CA ALA A 115 -2.51 7.92 -11.57
C ALA A 115 -3.93 8.38 -11.91
N LYS A 116 -4.09 9.20 -12.94
CA LYS A 116 -5.37 9.72 -13.41
C LYS A 116 -5.60 9.32 -14.86
N SER A 117 -6.78 8.82 -15.17
CA SER A 117 -7.23 8.66 -16.56
C SER A 117 -7.63 10.02 -17.15
N HIS A 118 -7.72 10.11 -18.47
CA HIS A 118 -8.19 11.31 -19.15
C HIS A 118 -9.62 11.73 -18.75
N ALA A 119 -10.39 10.84 -18.15
CA ALA A 119 -11.74 11.12 -17.62
C ALA A 119 -11.72 11.64 -16.18
N ILE A 120 -10.57 12.10 -15.66
CA ILE A 120 -10.41 12.64 -14.30
C ILE A 120 -10.64 11.56 -13.21
N LEU A 121 -10.69 10.30 -13.57
CA LEU A 121 -10.84 9.20 -12.62
C LEU A 121 -9.47 8.73 -12.11
N TYR A 122 -9.37 8.58 -10.81
CA TYR A 122 -8.18 8.01 -10.18
C TYR A 122 -8.07 6.51 -10.48
N ASP A 123 -6.88 6.06 -10.84
CA ASP A 123 -6.57 4.67 -11.11
C ASP A 123 -5.62 4.13 -10.04
N SER A 124 -6.19 3.63 -8.96
CA SER A 124 -5.45 3.06 -7.85
C SER A 124 -4.69 1.78 -8.23
N ALA A 125 -5.16 1.03 -9.20
CA ALA A 125 -4.49 -0.19 -9.67
C ALA A 125 -3.15 0.15 -10.33
N THR A 126 -3.14 1.14 -11.24
CA THR A 126 -1.90 1.63 -11.85
C THR A 126 -0.97 2.24 -10.81
N ALA A 127 -1.48 3.05 -9.88
CA ALA A 127 -0.66 3.64 -8.82
C ALA A 127 -0.01 2.56 -7.93
N THR A 128 -0.76 1.52 -7.57
CA THR A 128 -0.26 0.39 -6.80
C THR A 128 0.83 -0.39 -7.56
N GLU A 129 0.63 -0.65 -8.85
CA GLU A 129 1.62 -1.35 -9.66
C GLU A 129 2.94 -0.56 -9.77
N ILE A 130 2.87 0.77 -9.90
CA ILE A 130 4.08 1.62 -9.90
C ILE A 130 4.86 1.44 -8.61
N ILE A 131 4.19 1.42 -7.46
CA ILE A 131 4.82 1.19 -6.16
C ILE A 131 5.46 -0.19 -6.09
N LEU A 132 4.77 -1.25 -6.54
CA LEU A 132 5.31 -2.61 -6.56
C LEU A 132 6.53 -2.73 -7.48
N GLN A 133 6.51 -2.09 -8.64
CA GLN A 133 7.66 -2.06 -9.54
C GLN A 133 8.84 -1.27 -8.97
N THR A 134 8.56 -0.20 -8.22
CA THR A 134 9.59 0.56 -7.49
C THR A 134 10.24 -0.33 -6.42
N GLU A 135 9.45 -1.06 -5.65
CA GLU A 135 9.94 -2.00 -4.65
C GLU A 135 10.82 -3.10 -5.26
N ARG A 136 10.36 -3.72 -6.36
CA ARG A 136 11.15 -4.73 -7.09
C ARG A 136 12.50 -4.20 -7.56
N SER A 137 12.57 -2.90 -7.90
CA SER A 137 13.81 -2.24 -8.27
C SER A 137 14.74 -2.04 -7.08
N LEU A 138 14.19 -1.71 -5.91
CA LEU A 138 14.95 -1.53 -4.68
C LEU A 138 15.51 -2.86 -4.14
N GLY A 139 14.83 -3.97 -4.38
CA GLY A 139 15.29 -5.32 -3.98
C GLY A 139 16.35 -5.93 -4.87
N LYS A 140 16.60 -5.34 -6.04
CA LYS A 140 17.63 -5.79 -7.01
C LYS A 140 18.92 -4.96 -6.96
N ALA A 141 18.97 -3.94 -6.09
CA ALA A 141 20.10 -3.02 -5.94
C ALA A 141 20.98 -3.40 -4.74
#